data_33eaf8537eed85985030bed451c5e736
#
_entry.id   33eaf8537eed85985030bed451c5e736
#
_cell.length_a   1.000
_cell.length_b   1.000
_cell.length_c   1.000
_cell.angle_alpha   90.00
_cell.angle_beta   90.00
_cell.angle_gamma   90.00
#
_symmetry.space_group_name_H-M   'P 1'
#
loop_
_entity.id
_entity.type
_entity.pdbx_description
1 polymer ?
#
loop_
_entity_poly.entity_id
_entity_poly.type
_entity_poly.pdbx_seq_one_letter_code
_entity_poly.pdbx_strand_id
1 'polypeptide(L)'
;MAATFLNGLSTMVRMAAVLVAGCLAATVATGAEPAAGRPARLLCVSVTTGFRHGSIGTAEAVLEELGRANNLYHLDYLRMPPGRAAQPKAPKRAAATSDADWKKQEEAFQAELATFKAADAVWMEGLKGQFAKAFAPESLANFDGVIFASTTGELPIPDMTAFLDWIKSGKAFIGFHAASDTFKSSDAYCEMIGGHFAGHPWNGGGQHAFVVHEPGHRLTAMLPERFRWQDEIYQYDARYNPDNLRVLVSLDMQASSPKEPWHVPVSWVREFGRGRVFYTNFGHNEATWKEPMFQKHMSEGMAWALGR
;
A
#
# COMPACT_ATOMS: atom_id res chain seq x y z
N MET A 1 34.97 -82.66 -3.97
CA MET A 1 34.33 -83.72 -4.71
C MET A 1 33.17 -83.08 -5.42
N ALA A 2 33.31 -82.88 -6.67
CA ALA A 2 32.60 -83.53 -7.78
C ALA A 2 31.13 -83.20 -7.82
N ALA A 3 30.77 -82.34 -8.75
CA ALA A 3 30.26 -82.59 -10.11
C ALA A 3 28.70 -82.91 -10.07
N THR A 4 27.81 -82.48 -10.90
CA THR A 4 27.80 -82.23 -12.34
C THR A 4 26.36 -81.77 -12.77
N PHE A 5 26.25 -80.89 -13.75
CA PHE A 5 25.28 -80.77 -14.88
C PHE A 5 23.79 -81.14 -14.75
N LEU A 6 22.84 -80.34 -15.23
CA LEU A 6 22.31 -80.36 -16.60
C LEU A 6 21.21 -79.33 -16.80
N ASN A 7 21.27 -78.71 -17.93
CA ASN A 7 20.37 -78.04 -18.82
C ASN A 7 18.86 -78.19 -18.68
N GLY A 8 18.11 -77.12 -18.92
CA GLY A 8 16.71 -77.12 -19.32
C GLY A 8 16.33 -75.77 -19.91
N LEU A 9 16.38 -75.66 -21.26
CA LEU A 9 15.76 -74.58 -22.04
C LEU A 9 14.25 -74.53 -21.84
N SER A 10 13.64 -73.37 -21.60
CA SER A 10 12.26 -73.16 -22.01
C SER A 10 11.95 -71.67 -22.18
N THR A 11 11.85 -71.30 -23.40
CA THR A 11 10.94 -70.39 -24.13
C THR A 11 10.54 -69.05 -23.42
N MET A 12 11.12 -67.96 -23.88
CA MET A 12 10.71 -66.57 -23.65
C MET A 12 9.37 -66.30 -24.36
N VAL A 13 8.39 -65.85 -23.59
CA VAL A 13 7.26 -65.05 -24.12
C VAL A 13 7.47 -63.62 -23.67
N ARG A 14 7.85 -62.74 -24.59
CA ARG A 14 7.95 -61.28 -24.36
C ARG A 14 6.57 -60.67 -24.48
N MET A 15 5.95 -60.28 -23.35
CA MET A 15 4.86 -59.31 -23.34
C MET A 15 5.44 -57.90 -23.27
N ALA A 16 5.31 -57.16 -24.36
CA ALA A 16 5.60 -55.73 -24.38
C ALA A 16 4.44 -54.97 -23.72
N ALA A 17 4.66 -54.47 -22.51
CA ALA A 17 3.78 -53.49 -21.90
C ALA A 17 4.10 -52.11 -22.44
N VAL A 18 3.22 -51.56 -23.27
CA VAL A 18 3.27 -50.15 -23.71
C VAL A 18 2.78 -49.27 -22.58
N LEU A 19 3.71 -48.64 -21.86
CA LEU A 19 3.41 -47.56 -20.91
C LEU A 19 3.17 -46.26 -21.71
N VAL A 20 1.91 -45.88 -21.89
CA VAL A 20 1.54 -44.55 -22.37
C VAL A 20 1.73 -43.60 -21.16
N ALA A 21 2.87 -42.96 -21.08
CA ALA A 21 3.08 -41.84 -20.16
C ALA A 21 2.35 -40.62 -20.71
N GLY A 22 1.16 -40.36 -20.18
CA GLY A 22 0.45 -39.09 -20.40
C GLY A 22 1.17 -37.96 -19.67
N CYS A 23 2.02 -37.18 -20.37
CA CYS A 23 2.48 -35.91 -19.87
C CYS A 23 1.31 -34.91 -19.82
N LEU A 24 0.70 -34.74 -18.63
CA LEU A 24 -0.07 -33.55 -18.35
C LEU A 24 0.95 -32.38 -18.26
N ALA A 25 1.10 -31.64 -19.35
CA ALA A 25 1.74 -30.35 -19.33
C ALA A 25 0.84 -29.39 -18.56
N ALA A 26 1.12 -29.22 -17.26
CA ALA A 26 0.61 -28.09 -16.52
C ALA A 26 1.16 -26.82 -17.19
N THR A 27 0.32 -26.11 -17.94
CA THR A 27 0.63 -24.75 -18.41
C THR A 27 0.71 -23.87 -17.18
N VAL A 28 1.92 -23.69 -16.65
CA VAL A 28 2.24 -22.61 -15.73
C VAL A 28 1.99 -21.33 -16.53
N ALA A 29 0.93 -20.61 -16.20
CA ALA A 29 0.72 -19.28 -16.73
C ALA A 29 1.90 -18.42 -16.27
N THR A 30 2.87 -18.25 -17.16
CA THR A 30 3.97 -17.29 -16.97
C THR A 30 3.31 -15.92 -16.95
N GLY A 31 3.23 -15.31 -15.75
CA GLY A 31 2.88 -13.90 -15.63
C GLY A 31 3.80 -13.15 -16.59
N ALA A 32 3.21 -12.44 -17.54
CA ALA A 32 3.96 -11.67 -18.52
C ALA A 32 4.87 -10.70 -17.76
N GLU A 33 6.19 -10.84 -17.94
CA GLU A 33 7.12 -9.79 -17.53
C GLU A 33 6.65 -8.48 -18.18
N PRO A 34 6.72 -7.32 -17.47
CA PRO A 34 6.36 -6.06 -18.06
C PRO A 34 7.21 -5.85 -19.31
N ALA A 35 6.55 -5.73 -20.46
CA ALA A 35 7.22 -5.53 -21.74
C ALA A 35 8.14 -4.32 -21.62
N ALA A 36 9.44 -4.54 -21.69
CA ALA A 36 10.44 -3.48 -21.67
C ALA A 36 10.11 -2.49 -22.81
N GLY A 37 9.70 -1.26 -22.45
CA GLY A 37 9.52 -0.19 -23.43
C GLY A 37 8.21 0.58 -23.37
N ARG A 38 7.10 0.06 -22.79
CA ARG A 38 5.87 0.88 -22.63
C ARG A 38 5.78 1.48 -21.22
N PRO A 39 5.17 2.68 -21.08
CA PRO A 39 4.79 3.17 -19.74
C PRO A 39 3.87 2.16 -19.05
N ALA A 40 4.06 1.98 -17.73
CA ALA A 40 3.15 1.16 -16.94
C ALA A 40 1.78 1.86 -16.81
N ARG A 41 0.72 1.10 -16.58
CA ARG A 41 -0.58 1.65 -16.26
C ARG A 41 -0.89 1.40 -14.79
N LEU A 42 -1.10 2.44 -14.01
CA LEU A 42 -1.33 2.37 -12.58
C LEU A 42 -2.70 2.91 -12.21
N LEU A 43 -3.39 2.23 -11.29
CA LEU A 43 -4.60 2.74 -10.66
C LEU A 43 -4.21 3.59 -9.44
N CYS A 44 -4.40 4.90 -9.50
CA CYS A 44 -4.17 5.80 -8.37
C CYS A 44 -5.45 5.96 -7.55
N VAL A 45 -5.43 5.46 -6.33
CA VAL A 45 -6.52 5.57 -5.35
C VAL A 45 -6.20 6.69 -4.38
N SER A 46 -7.06 7.71 -4.33
CA SER A 46 -6.94 8.86 -3.41
C SER A 46 -8.21 9.05 -2.57
N VAL A 47 -8.98 7.98 -2.42
CA VAL A 47 -10.20 7.94 -1.60
C VAL A 47 -9.83 7.82 -0.13
N THR A 48 -10.59 8.49 0.73
CA THR A 48 -10.48 8.39 2.18
C THR A 48 -11.87 8.15 2.79
N THR A 49 -12.00 7.16 3.65
CA THR A 49 -13.19 6.98 4.49
C THR A 49 -12.96 7.51 5.90
N GLY A 50 -11.71 7.65 6.31
CA GLY A 50 -11.24 8.33 7.52
C GLY A 50 -10.80 9.78 7.26
N PHE A 51 -9.69 10.19 7.86
CA PHE A 51 -9.15 11.55 7.73
C PHE A 51 -8.67 11.81 6.29
N ARG A 52 -9.02 12.98 5.74
CA ARG A 52 -8.55 13.39 4.41
C ARG A 52 -7.44 14.43 4.52
N HIS A 53 -6.26 14.06 4.07
CA HIS A 53 -5.10 14.96 4.06
C HIS A 53 -5.23 16.06 3.01
N GLY A 54 -4.80 17.27 3.37
CA GLY A 54 -4.82 18.43 2.46
C GLY A 54 -3.86 18.28 1.27
N SER A 55 -2.79 17.51 1.43
CA SER A 55 -1.77 17.29 0.41
C SER A 55 -2.20 16.37 -0.75
N ILE A 56 -3.36 15.70 -0.68
CA ILE A 56 -3.80 14.73 -1.70
C ILE A 56 -3.87 15.35 -3.11
N GLY A 57 -4.40 16.58 -3.22
CA GLY A 57 -4.47 17.24 -4.53
C GLY A 57 -3.08 17.53 -5.12
N THR A 58 -2.13 17.95 -4.28
CA THR A 58 -0.73 18.15 -4.68
C THR A 58 -0.06 16.82 -5.03
N ALA A 59 -0.34 15.76 -4.25
CA ALA A 59 0.16 14.41 -4.52
C ALA A 59 -0.28 13.92 -5.92
N GLU A 60 -1.57 14.03 -6.24
CA GLU A 60 -2.09 13.63 -7.55
C GLU A 60 -1.40 14.39 -8.71
N ALA A 61 -1.26 15.71 -8.57
CA ALA A 61 -0.63 16.53 -9.60
C ALA A 61 0.86 16.16 -9.81
N VAL A 62 1.60 15.96 -8.72
CA VAL A 62 3.02 15.57 -8.79
C VAL A 62 3.18 14.15 -9.36
N LEU A 63 2.36 13.21 -8.94
CA LEU A 63 2.41 11.84 -9.46
C LEU A 63 2.11 11.81 -10.97
N GLU A 64 1.14 12.58 -11.46
CA GLU A 64 0.84 12.72 -12.88
C GLU A 64 2.05 13.28 -13.66
N GLU A 65 2.67 14.34 -13.12
CA GLU A 65 3.84 14.97 -13.73
C GLU A 65 5.05 14.03 -13.79
N LEU A 66 5.34 13.32 -12.68
CA LEU A 66 6.45 12.36 -12.62
C LEU A 66 6.27 11.22 -13.62
N GLY A 67 5.07 10.69 -13.75
CA GLY A 67 4.75 9.65 -14.76
C GLY A 67 5.01 10.13 -16.17
N ARG A 68 4.53 11.32 -16.49
CA ARG A 68 4.66 11.94 -17.82
C ARG A 68 6.11 12.31 -18.14
N ALA A 69 6.81 12.99 -17.21
CA ALA A 69 8.17 13.48 -17.43
C ALA A 69 9.18 12.34 -17.64
N ASN A 70 9.01 11.23 -16.94
CA ASN A 70 9.90 10.08 -17.02
C ASN A 70 9.43 8.99 -18.00
N ASN A 71 8.28 9.17 -18.64
CA ASN A 71 7.61 8.13 -19.44
C ASN A 71 7.54 6.78 -18.72
N LEU A 72 7.38 6.83 -17.39
CA LEU A 72 7.45 5.65 -16.52
C LEU A 72 6.10 4.96 -16.42
N TYR A 73 5.02 5.74 -16.26
CA TYR A 73 3.65 5.24 -16.12
C TYR A 73 2.60 6.27 -16.56
N HIS A 74 1.38 5.78 -16.76
CA HIS A 74 0.15 6.56 -16.87
C HIS A 74 -0.78 6.22 -15.69
N LEU A 75 -1.58 7.20 -15.24
CA LEU A 75 -2.49 7.05 -14.13
C LEU A 75 -3.95 7.03 -14.59
N ASP A 76 -4.69 6.04 -14.11
CA ASP A 76 -6.14 6.08 -14.02
C ASP A 76 -6.48 6.34 -12.54
N TYR A 77 -7.53 7.11 -12.29
CA TYR A 77 -7.83 7.56 -10.94
C TYR A 77 -9.12 6.97 -10.38
N LEU A 78 -9.06 6.55 -9.12
CA LEU A 78 -10.21 6.35 -8.26
C LEU A 78 -10.18 7.44 -7.18
N ARG A 79 -10.86 8.54 -7.47
CA ARG A 79 -10.91 9.72 -6.61
C ARG A 79 -12.12 9.69 -5.68
N MET A 80 -12.02 10.48 -4.61
CA MET A 80 -13.13 10.74 -3.70
C MET A 80 -14.33 11.29 -4.48
N PRO A 81 -15.48 10.60 -4.50
CA PRO A 81 -16.67 11.18 -5.13
C PRO A 81 -17.13 12.42 -4.36
N PRO A 82 -17.67 13.45 -5.04
CA PRO A 82 -18.18 14.64 -4.39
C PRO A 82 -19.43 14.33 -3.56
N GLY A 83 -19.81 15.28 -2.71
CA GLY A 83 -21.10 15.25 -2.03
C GLY A 83 -21.15 14.45 -0.74
N ARG A 84 -20.01 13.98 -0.20
CA ARG A 84 -20.01 13.41 1.14
C ARG A 84 -20.37 14.49 2.15
N ALA A 85 -21.38 14.23 2.96
CA ALA A 85 -21.80 15.14 4.03
C ALA A 85 -20.66 15.33 5.06
N ALA A 86 -20.56 16.51 5.63
CA ALA A 86 -19.61 16.76 6.72
C ALA A 86 -20.13 16.10 8.01
N GLN A 87 -19.28 15.36 8.68
CA GLN A 87 -19.62 14.77 9.97
C GLN A 87 -19.81 15.88 11.01
N PRO A 88 -20.94 15.93 11.73
CA PRO A 88 -21.15 16.90 12.78
C PRO A 88 -20.14 16.71 13.92
N LYS A 89 -19.69 17.81 14.50
CA LYS A 89 -18.75 17.79 15.62
C LYS A 89 -19.52 17.66 16.92
N ALA A 90 -19.12 16.70 17.77
CA ALA A 90 -19.71 16.57 19.10
C ALA A 90 -19.55 17.87 19.89
N PRO A 91 -20.62 18.35 20.56
CA PRO A 91 -20.55 19.55 21.37
C PRO A 91 -19.58 19.30 22.55
N LYS A 92 -18.96 20.38 23.01
CA LYS A 92 -18.13 20.38 24.22
C LYS A 92 -18.87 21.14 25.30
N ARG A 93 -19.12 20.49 26.46
CA ARG A 93 -19.78 21.14 27.56
C ARG A 93 -18.84 22.17 28.20
N ALA A 94 -19.24 23.45 28.18
CA ALA A 94 -18.56 24.49 28.95
C ALA A 94 -18.95 24.41 30.44
N ALA A 95 -18.04 24.85 31.32
CA ALA A 95 -18.26 24.77 32.77
C ALA A 95 -19.53 25.52 33.26
N ALA A 96 -19.95 26.58 32.54
CA ALA A 96 -21.14 27.36 32.86
C ALA A 96 -22.45 26.83 32.19
N THR A 97 -22.39 25.73 31.42
CA THR A 97 -23.57 25.18 30.73
C THR A 97 -24.49 24.48 31.70
N SER A 98 -25.76 24.91 31.79
CA SER A 98 -26.77 24.22 32.60
C SER A 98 -27.05 22.81 32.09
N ASP A 99 -27.52 21.89 32.94
CA ASP A 99 -27.89 20.53 32.54
C ASP A 99 -28.99 20.53 31.45
N ALA A 100 -29.96 21.46 31.58
CA ALA A 100 -31.04 21.59 30.58
C ALA A 100 -30.52 22.03 29.21
N ASP A 101 -29.59 22.99 29.15
CA ASP A 101 -29.00 23.45 27.90
C ASP A 101 -28.04 22.41 27.32
N TRP A 102 -27.29 21.72 28.17
CA TRP A 102 -26.43 20.60 27.74
C TRP A 102 -27.26 19.49 27.08
N LYS A 103 -28.37 19.09 27.71
CA LYS A 103 -29.27 18.08 27.16
C LYS A 103 -29.80 18.48 25.78
N LYS A 104 -30.22 19.75 25.60
CA LYS A 104 -30.65 20.25 24.29
C LYS A 104 -29.56 20.19 23.23
N GLN A 105 -28.31 20.52 23.59
CA GLN A 105 -27.16 20.44 22.67
C GLN A 105 -26.87 18.99 22.27
N GLU A 106 -26.94 18.04 23.23
CA GLU A 106 -26.79 16.62 22.92
C GLU A 106 -27.90 16.09 22.02
N GLU A 107 -29.17 16.43 22.30
CA GLU A 107 -30.31 16.04 21.45
C GLU A 107 -30.19 16.58 20.02
N ALA A 108 -29.81 17.85 19.87
CA ALA A 108 -29.57 18.45 18.57
C ALA A 108 -28.42 17.75 17.82
N PHE A 109 -27.32 17.49 18.50
CA PHE A 109 -26.20 16.76 17.91
C PHE A 109 -26.59 15.34 17.47
N GLN A 110 -27.37 14.61 18.27
CA GLN A 110 -27.84 13.27 17.88
C GLN A 110 -28.74 13.30 16.65
N ALA A 111 -29.59 14.32 16.52
CA ALA A 111 -30.43 14.52 15.32
C ALA A 111 -29.58 14.79 14.06
N GLU A 112 -28.59 15.70 14.18
CA GLU A 112 -27.64 15.98 13.09
C GLU A 112 -26.81 14.73 12.72
N LEU A 113 -26.36 13.98 13.73
CA LEU A 113 -25.60 12.74 13.54
C LEU A 113 -26.42 11.66 12.83
N ALA A 114 -27.70 11.54 13.15
CA ALA A 114 -28.62 10.63 12.45
C ALA A 114 -28.80 11.01 10.99
N THR A 115 -28.99 12.31 10.70
CA THR A 115 -29.07 12.83 9.34
C THR A 115 -27.78 12.58 8.56
N PHE A 116 -26.64 12.87 9.17
CA PHE A 116 -25.32 12.57 8.59
C PHE A 116 -25.18 11.09 8.25
N LYS A 117 -25.46 10.18 9.22
CA LYS A 117 -25.36 8.74 9.00
C LYS A 117 -26.20 8.23 7.83
N ALA A 118 -27.43 8.76 7.68
CA ALA A 118 -28.29 8.40 6.56
C ALA A 118 -27.71 8.85 5.21
N ALA A 119 -27.23 10.10 5.14
CA ALA A 119 -26.59 10.63 3.94
C ALA A 119 -25.26 9.92 3.62
N ASP A 120 -24.43 9.64 4.62
CA ASP A 120 -23.15 8.94 4.47
C ASP A 120 -23.35 7.49 3.99
N ALA A 121 -24.42 6.81 4.46
CA ALA A 121 -24.77 5.48 3.97
C ALA A 121 -25.08 5.45 2.46
N VAL A 122 -25.83 6.43 1.97
CA VAL A 122 -26.11 6.56 0.52
C VAL A 122 -24.81 6.84 -0.25
N TRP A 123 -23.99 7.75 0.24
CA TRP A 123 -22.70 8.07 -0.37
C TRP A 123 -21.79 6.84 -0.40
N MET A 124 -21.72 6.06 0.69
CA MET A 124 -20.94 4.83 0.78
C MET A 124 -21.40 3.74 -0.19
N GLU A 125 -22.70 3.60 -0.46
CA GLU A 125 -23.18 2.67 -1.50
C GLU A 125 -22.69 3.06 -2.90
N GLY A 126 -22.71 4.37 -3.23
CA GLY A 126 -22.10 4.86 -4.46
C GLY A 126 -20.60 4.56 -4.55
N LEU A 127 -19.88 4.73 -3.44
CA LEU A 127 -18.46 4.42 -3.35
C LEU A 127 -18.18 2.93 -3.53
N LYS A 128 -18.97 2.05 -2.90
CA LYS A 128 -18.88 0.59 -3.09
C LYS A 128 -19.01 0.19 -4.56
N GLY A 129 -19.94 0.80 -5.28
CA GLY A 129 -20.11 0.56 -6.72
C GLY A 129 -18.88 0.95 -7.54
N GLN A 130 -18.24 2.07 -7.20
CA GLN A 130 -16.99 2.48 -7.87
C GLN A 130 -15.84 1.53 -7.57
N PHE A 131 -15.68 1.10 -6.32
CA PHE A 131 -14.66 0.12 -5.93
C PHE A 131 -14.91 -1.25 -6.57
N ALA A 132 -16.16 -1.71 -6.60
CA ALA A 132 -16.53 -2.97 -7.25
C ALA A 132 -16.12 -2.98 -8.73
N LYS A 133 -16.30 -1.85 -9.43
CA LYS A 133 -15.87 -1.71 -10.82
C LYS A 133 -14.35 -1.63 -10.96
N ALA A 134 -13.67 -0.83 -10.13
CA ALA A 134 -12.23 -0.58 -10.25
C ALA A 134 -11.40 -1.81 -9.85
N PHE A 135 -11.86 -2.56 -8.84
CA PHE A 135 -11.16 -3.74 -8.30
C PHE A 135 -11.72 -5.08 -8.82
N ALA A 136 -12.60 -5.05 -9.82
CA ALA A 136 -12.99 -6.28 -10.53
C ALA A 136 -11.77 -6.92 -11.22
N PRO A 137 -11.65 -8.25 -11.25
CA PRO A 137 -10.51 -8.94 -11.85
C PRO A 137 -10.19 -8.51 -13.28
N GLU A 138 -11.23 -8.32 -14.10
CA GLU A 138 -11.11 -7.85 -15.49
C GLU A 138 -10.61 -6.39 -15.59
N SER A 139 -10.92 -5.56 -14.60
CA SER A 139 -10.40 -4.20 -14.51
C SER A 139 -8.94 -4.21 -14.06
N LEU A 140 -8.63 -4.92 -12.97
CA LEU A 140 -7.27 -5.04 -12.43
C LEU A 140 -6.29 -5.67 -13.44
N ALA A 141 -6.76 -6.56 -14.33
CA ALA A 141 -5.93 -7.15 -15.38
C ALA A 141 -5.30 -6.10 -16.31
N ASN A 142 -5.90 -4.92 -16.43
CA ASN A 142 -5.39 -3.82 -17.27
C ASN A 142 -4.31 -2.98 -16.60
N PHE A 143 -4.00 -3.21 -15.31
CA PHE A 143 -3.03 -2.44 -14.56
C PHE A 143 -1.76 -3.24 -14.27
N ASP A 144 -0.64 -2.53 -14.22
CA ASP A 144 0.67 -3.06 -13.80
C ASP A 144 0.89 -2.87 -12.29
N GLY A 145 0.06 -2.06 -11.63
CA GLY A 145 0.11 -1.82 -10.19
C GLY A 145 -0.94 -0.83 -9.71
N VAL A 146 -0.91 -0.55 -8.42
CA VAL A 146 -1.80 0.39 -7.74
C VAL A 146 -1.00 1.35 -6.88
N ILE A 147 -1.44 2.61 -6.83
CA ILE A 147 -0.94 3.63 -5.91
C ILE A 147 -2.04 3.95 -4.88
N PHE A 148 -1.71 3.89 -3.60
CA PHE A 148 -2.54 4.44 -2.52
C PHE A 148 -1.93 5.79 -2.10
N ALA A 149 -2.52 6.87 -2.60
CA ALA A 149 -2.05 8.24 -2.38
C ALA A 149 -2.74 8.83 -1.14
N SER A 150 -2.13 8.66 0.02
CA SER A 150 -2.65 9.12 1.33
C SER A 150 -4.09 8.67 1.60
N THR A 151 -4.41 7.43 1.26
CA THR A 151 -5.70 6.80 1.58
C THR A 151 -5.83 6.57 3.08
N THR A 152 -7.04 6.56 3.62
CA THR A 152 -7.31 6.27 5.04
C THR A 152 -8.62 5.53 5.24
N GLY A 153 -8.70 4.79 6.33
CA GLY A 153 -9.91 4.10 6.78
C GLY A 153 -10.21 2.81 6.01
N GLU A 154 -11.40 2.27 6.19
CA GLU A 154 -11.82 1.02 5.57
C GLU A 154 -12.42 1.31 4.18
N LEU A 155 -11.65 1.13 3.13
CA LEU A 155 -12.09 1.30 1.76
C LEU A 155 -12.90 0.07 1.32
N PRO A 156 -13.97 0.23 0.52
CA PRO A 156 -14.86 -0.89 0.20
C PRO A 156 -14.33 -1.75 -0.98
N ILE A 157 -13.09 -2.29 -0.87
CA ILE A 157 -12.58 -3.28 -1.80
C ILE A 157 -13.43 -4.55 -1.66
N PRO A 158 -14.05 -5.06 -2.74
CA PRO A 158 -15.01 -6.16 -2.64
C PRO A 158 -14.41 -7.46 -2.12
N ASP A 159 -13.19 -7.76 -2.53
CA ASP A 159 -12.45 -8.97 -2.17
C ASP A 159 -10.98 -8.61 -1.90
N MET A 160 -10.64 -8.46 -0.62
CA MET A 160 -9.28 -8.17 -0.19
C MET A 160 -8.31 -9.29 -0.54
N THR A 161 -8.74 -10.55 -0.45
CA THR A 161 -7.89 -11.70 -0.77
C THR A 161 -7.53 -11.71 -2.25
N ALA A 162 -8.51 -11.55 -3.13
CA ALA A 162 -8.26 -11.45 -4.57
C ALA A 162 -7.37 -10.28 -4.93
N PHE A 163 -7.54 -9.12 -4.28
CA PHE A 163 -6.67 -7.95 -4.46
C PHE A 163 -5.22 -8.23 -4.06
N LEU A 164 -5.00 -8.83 -2.89
CA LEU A 164 -3.65 -9.16 -2.42
C LEU A 164 -3.00 -10.25 -3.29
N ASP A 165 -3.76 -11.24 -3.75
CA ASP A 165 -3.27 -12.28 -4.66
C ASP A 165 -2.92 -11.69 -6.04
N TRP A 166 -3.67 -10.68 -6.51
CA TRP A 166 -3.31 -9.94 -7.70
C TRP A 166 -1.96 -9.21 -7.54
N ILE A 167 -1.68 -8.60 -6.38
CA ILE A 167 -0.34 -8.04 -6.11
C ILE A 167 0.71 -9.15 -6.09
N LYS A 168 0.47 -10.25 -5.35
CA LYS A 168 1.39 -11.41 -5.28
C LYS A 168 1.69 -12.01 -6.66
N SER A 169 0.83 -11.84 -7.63
CA SER A 169 1.02 -12.34 -8.99
C SER A 169 2.10 -11.61 -9.81
N GLY A 170 2.72 -10.56 -9.24
CA GLY A 170 3.80 -9.79 -9.89
C GLY A 170 3.46 -8.32 -10.12
N LYS A 171 2.42 -7.80 -9.45
CA LYS A 171 2.00 -6.40 -9.61
C LYS A 171 2.65 -5.49 -8.56
N ALA A 172 2.74 -4.19 -8.89
CA ALA A 172 3.27 -3.18 -7.99
C ALA A 172 2.20 -2.70 -7.01
N PHE A 173 2.58 -2.54 -5.74
CA PHE A 173 1.86 -1.72 -4.77
C PHE A 173 2.73 -0.55 -4.34
N ILE A 174 2.21 0.66 -4.42
CA ILE A 174 2.89 1.88 -4.01
C ILE A 174 2.02 2.59 -2.96
N GLY A 175 2.56 2.80 -1.76
CA GLY A 175 1.88 3.48 -0.68
C GLY A 175 2.57 4.78 -0.30
N PHE A 176 1.80 5.86 -0.21
CA PHE A 176 2.29 7.14 0.26
C PHE A 176 1.60 7.56 1.55
N HIS A 177 2.38 8.04 2.50
CA HIS A 177 1.96 8.63 3.76
C HIS A 177 0.87 7.81 4.46
N ALA A 178 -0.38 8.29 4.44
CA ALA A 178 -1.50 7.67 5.15
C ALA A 178 -1.97 6.34 4.54
N ALA A 179 -1.33 5.82 3.49
CA ALA A 179 -1.65 4.48 3.00
C ALA A 179 -1.54 3.41 4.09
N SER A 180 -0.67 3.58 5.09
CA SER A 180 -0.57 2.71 6.26
C SER A 180 -1.67 2.91 7.30
N ASP A 181 -2.50 3.97 7.18
CA ASP A 181 -3.72 4.20 8.00
C ASP A 181 -5.00 3.66 7.32
N THR A 182 -4.82 2.86 6.28
CA THR A 182 -5.89 2.18 5.54
C THR A 182 -6.00 0.74 6.01
N PHE A 183 -7.23 0.21 6.10
CA PHE A 183 -7.52 -1.19 6.46
C PHE A 183 -6.91 -1.63 7.80
N LYS A 184 -7.05 -0.82 8.83
CA LYS A 184 -6.52 -1.15 10.16
C LYS A 184 -7.01 -2.47 10.73
N SER A 185 -8.17 -2.94 10.28
CA SER A 185 -8.75 -4.23 10.66
C SER A 185 -8.14 -5.42 9.92
N SER A 186 -7.32 -5.21 8.86
CA SER A 186 -6.79 -6.27 8.01
C SER A 186 -5.31 -6.56 8.30
N ASP A 187 -5.04 -7.67 8.98
CA ASP A 187 -3.67 -8.15 9.17
C ASP A 187 -2.98 -8.48 7.85
N ALA A 188 -3.72 -9.00 6.87
CA ALA A 188 -3.18 -9.33 5.55
C ALA A 188 -2.74 -8.08 4.76
N TYR A 189 -3.47 -6.97 4.89
CA TYR A 189 -3.03 -5.70 4.32
C TYR A 189 -1.80 -5.14 5.07
N CYS A 190 -1.79 -5.25 6.41
CA CYS A 190 -0.64 -4.88 7.22
C CYS A 190 0.62 -5.65 6.81
N GLU A 191 0.48 -6.97 6.64
CA GLU A 191 1.57 -7.81 6.14
C GLU A 191 2.06 -7.32 4.76
N MET A 192 1.16 -6.99 3.84
CA MET A 192 1.52 -6.53 2.51
C MET A 192 2.26 -5.19 2.56
N ILE A 193 1.71 -4.15 3.21
CA ILE A 193 2.29 -2.81 3.24
C ILE A 193 3.51 -2.70 4.17
N GLY A 194 3.59 -3.54 5.20
CA GLY A 194 4.72 -3.63 6.12
C GLY A 194 4.52 -2.97 7.49
N GLY A 195 3.41 -2.28 7.75
CA GLY A 195 3.09 -1.69 9.04
C GLY A 195 1.80 -0.88 9.01
N HIS A 196 1.09 -0.84 10.14
CA HIS A 196 -0.09 -0.01 10.31
C HIS A 196 0.18 1.16 11.25
N PHE A 197 -0.38 2.31 10.87
CA PHE A 197 -0.35 3.53 11.66
C PHE A 197 -0.90 3.34 13.08
N ALA A 198 -0.12 3.75 14.08
CA ALA A 198 -0.51 3.75 15.49
C ALA A 198 -0.55 5.16 16.11
N GLY A 199 0.10 6.14 15.47
CA GLY A 199 0.16 7.52 15.94
C GLY A 199 1.18 8.34 15.16
N HIS A 200 1.21 9.65 15.45
CA HIS A 200 2.14 10.59 14.80
C HIS A 200 2.79 11.54 15.83
N PRO A 201 3.63 11.04 16.73
CA PRO A 201 4.27 11.91 17.73
C PRO A 201 5.22 12.95 17.09
N TRP A 202 5.68 12.71 15.87
CA TRP A 202 6.47 13.62 15.04
C TRP A 202 5.54 14.33 14.03
N ASN A 203 4.92 15.43 14.49
CA ASN A 203 3.88 16.14 13.73
C ASN A 203 4.43 16.94 12.54
N GLY A 204 3.55 17.24 11.57
CA GLY A 204 3.90 17.94 10.32
C GLY A 204 4.39 19.37 10.46
N GLY A 205 4.29 19.98 11.65
CA GLY A 205 4.86 21.30 11.97
C GLY A 205 6.32 21.27 12.45
N GLY A 206 6.83 20.07 12.79
CA GLY A 206 8.16 19.88 13.35
C GLY A 206 9.24 19.57 12.32
N GLN A 207 10.47 19.99 12.63
CA GLN A 207 11.68 19.56 11.92
C GLN A 207 12.22 18.28 12.53
N HIS A 208 12.16 17.19 11.80
CA HIS A 208 12.62 15.87 12.26
C HIS A 208 13.94 15.49 11.60
N ALA A 209 14.72 14.65 12.26
CA ALA A 209 16.00 14.17 11.78
C ALA A 209 15.86 12.77 11.19
N PHE A 210 16.53 12.51 10.08
CA PHE A 210 16.47 11.27 9.35
C PHE A 210 17.85 10.70 9.09
N VAL A 211 17.93 9.37 9.02
CA VAL A 211 19.10 8.61 8.59
C VAL A 211 18.72 7.74 7.40
N VAL A 212 19.59 7.78 6.38
CA VAL A 212 19.47 6.97 5.17
C VAL A 212 20.25 5.70 5.37
N HIS A 213 19.57 4.56 5.15
CA HIS A 213 20.21 3.26 5.07
C HIS A 213 20.66 3.03 3.63
N GLU A 214 21.83 2.46 3.44
CA GLU A 214 22.45 2.23 2.12
C GLU A 214 22.62 3.52 1.28
N PRO A 215 23.39 4.52 1.76
CA PRO A 215 23.70 5.70 0.98
C PRO A 215 24.33 5.33 -0.37
N GLY A 216 23.94 5.99 -1.43
CA GLY A 216 24.42 5.71 -2.79
C GLY A 216 23.67 4.61 -3.55
N HIS A 217 22.76 3.85 -2.90
CA HIS A 217 21.85 2.97 -3.62
C HIS A 217 20.86 3.79 -4.46
N ARG A 218 20.44 3.27 -5.64
CA ARG A 218 19.55 4.02 -6.56
C ARG A 218 18.29 4.61 -5.89
N LEU A 219 17.73 3.91 -4.90
CA LEU A 219 16.52 4.36 -4.19
C LEU A 219 16.79 5.50 -3.18
N THR A 220 18.04 5.77 -2.84
CA THR A 220 18.43 6.69 -1.76
C THR A 220 19.53 7.69 -2.15
N ALA A 221 20.19 7.49 -3.31
CA ALA A 221 21.34 8.28 -3.74
C ALA A 221 21.06 9.80 -3.85
N MET A 222 19.78 10.18 -4.00
CA MET A 222 19.36 11.58 -4.05
C MET A 222 19.23 12.22 -2.66
N LEU A 223 19.21 11.41 -1.59
CA LEU A 223 19.05 11.86 -0.21
C LEU A 223 20.42 11.98 0.48
N PRO A 224 20.70 13.03 1.29
CA PRO A 224 21.87 13.05 2.15
C PRO A 224 21.82 11.91 3.17
N GLU A 225 22.98 11.36 3.58
CA GLU A 225 23.06 10.28 4.58
C GLU A 225 22.30 10.61 5.87
N ARG A 226 22.33 11.88 6.27
CA ARG A 226 21.56 12.45 7.38
C ARG A 226 21.02 13.78 6.94
N PHE A 227 19.75 14.03 7.23
CA PHE A 227 19.10 15.28 6.89
C PHE A 227 18.01 15.63 7.91
N ARG A 228 17.54 16.87 7.84
CA ARG A 228 16.35 17.32 8.57
C ARG A 228 15.29 17.76 7.58
N TRP A 229 14.05 17.43 7.88
CA TRP A 229 12.91 17.82 7.07
C TRP A 229 11.67 18.03 7.93
N GLN A 230 10.78 18.89 7.46
CA GLN A 230 9.50 19.15 8.11
C GLN A 230 8.42 18.34 7.43
N ASP A 231 8.01 17.25 8.06
CA ASP A 231 6.88 16.43 7.64
C ASP A 231 6.31 15.67 8.84
N GLU A 232 5.12 15.07 8.71
CA GLU A 232 4.55 14.22 9.74
C GLU A 232 5.05 12.79 9.59
N ILE A 233 5.54 12.22 10.68
CA ILE A 233 6.08 10.86 10.69
C ILE A 233 5.27 9.98 11.62
N TYR A 234 4.94 8.79 11.11
CA TYR A 234 4.12 7.80 11.77
C TYR A 234 4.93 6.87 12.65
N GLN A 235 4.32 6.51 13.77
CA GLN A 235 4.65 5.36 14.57
C GLN A 235 3.74 4.21 14.14
N TYR A 236 4.29 2.99 14.10
CA TYR A 236 3.54 1.81 13.68
C TYR A 236 3.19 0.94 14.87
N ASP A 237 2.11 0.15 14.75
CA ASP A 237 1.68 -0.77 15.79
C ASP A 237 2.56 -2.04 15.88
N ALA A 238 2.23 -2.94 16.83
CA ALA A 238 3.02 -4.14 17.10
C ALA A 238 3.07 -5.16 15.94
N ARG A 239 2.30 -4.95 14.87
CA ARG A 239 2.34 -5.79 13.66
C ARG A 239 3.49 -5.42 12.71
N TYR A 240 4.12 -4.26 12.92
CA TYR A 240 5.33 -3.90 12.20
C TYR A 240 6.44 -4.92 12.46
N ASN A 241 6.98 -5.51 11.39
CA ASN A 241 8.11 -6.45 11.48
C ASN A 241 9.22 -6.01 10.51
N PRO A 242 10.35 -5.49 11.04
CA PRO A 242 11.47 -5.00 10.23
C PRO A 242 12.17 -6.11 9.42
N ASP A 243 12.12 -7.36 9.87
CA ASP A 243 12.83 -8.47 9.23
C ASP A 243 12.32 -8.75 7.81
N ASN A 244 11.10 -8.33 7.51
CA ASN A 244 10.48 -8.50 6.20
C ASN A 244 10.63 -7.26 5.29
N LEU A 245 11.34 -6.23 5.74
CA LEU A 245 11.42 -4.95 5.06
C LEU A 245 12.88 -4.57 4.78
N ARG A 246 13.15 -4.09 3.58
CA ARG A 246 14.37 -3.34 3.29
C ARG A 246 14.10 -1.87 3.56
N VAL A 247 14.46 -1.42 4.76
CA VAL A 247 14.27 -0.04 5.18
C VAL A 247 15.27 0.86 4.48
N LEU A 248 14.78 1.92 3.84
CA LEU A 248 15.57 2.90 3.08
C LEU A 248 15.90 4.13 3.92
N VAL A 249 14.92 4.62 4.68
CA VAL A 249 15.03 5.79 5.54
C VAL A 249 14.33 5.52 6.86
N SER A 250 14.92 5.98 7.96
CA SER A 250 14.29 5.96 9.28
C SER A 250 14.50 7.29 10.01
N LEU A 251 13.74 7.52 11.07
CA LEU A 251 14.03 8.61 12.01
C LEU A 251 15.40 8.36 12.67
N ASP A 252 16.17 9.44 12.83
CA ASP A 252 17.36 9.45 13.67
C ASP A 252 16.94 9.62 15.13
N MET A 253 16.77 8.52 15.86
CA MET A 253 16.33 8.55 17.26
C MET A 253 17.29 9.25 18.22
N GLN A 254 18.55 9.45 17.84
CA GLN A 254 19.49 10.22 18.65
C GLN A 254 19.22 11.72 18.55
N ALA A 255 18.74 12.18 17.39
CA ALA A 255 18.50 13.57 17.08
C ALA A 255 17.01 13.96 17.00
N SER A 256 16.08 13.03 17.24
CA SER A 256 14.63 13.23 17.20
C SER A 256 14.04 13.48 18.59
N SER A 257 12.86 14.10 18.63
CA SER A 257 12.05 14.31 19.83
C SER A 257 10.56 14.18 19.44
N PRO A 258 9.75 13.37 20.13
CA PRO A 258 10.17 12.46 21.23
C PRO A 258 11.10 11.35 20.75
N LYS A 259 11.80 10.74 21.68
CA LYS A 259 12.62 9.55 21.43
C LYS A 259 11.81 8.30 21.73
N GLU A 260 12.00 7.30 20.89
CA GLU A 260 11.45 5.96 21.10
C GLU A 260 12.58 4.95 21.30
N PRO A 261 12.37 3.90 22.11
CA PRO A 261 13.38 2.87 22.33
C PRO A 261 13.54 1.88 21.16
N TRP A 262 12.74 2.07 20.11
CA TRP A 262 12.72 1.20 18.92
C TRP A 262 13.00 1.97 17.64
N HIS A 263 13.25 1.22 16.57
CA HIS A 263 13.45 1.73 15.23
C HIS A 263 12.13 2.23 14.61
N VAL A 264 12.15 3.43 14.05
CA VAL A 264 10.99 4.04 13.37
C VAL A 264 11.30 4.20 11.88
N PRO A 265 10.85 3.26 11.03
CA PRO A 265 11.06 3.35 9.60
C PRO A 265 10.18 4.43 9.00
N VAL A 266 10.66 5.05 7.92
CA VAL A 266 9.95 6.11 7.20
C VAL A 266 9.71 5.72 5.75
N SER A 267 10.67 5.01 5.13
CA SER A 267 10.52 4.53 3.76
C SER A 267 11.15 3.15 3.62
N TRP A 268 10.50 2.27 2.87
CA TRP A 268 10.99 0.91 2.65
C TRP A 268 10.48 0.31 1.34
N VAL A 269 11.13 -0.78 0.96
CA VAL A 269 10.68 -1.67 -0.10
C VAL A 269 10.61 -3.11 0.40
N ARG A 270 9.78 -3.92 -0.21
CA ARG A 270 9.71 -5.36 0.03
C ARG A 270 9.15 -6.12 -1.17
N GLU A 271 9.48 -7.39 -1.26
CA GLU A 271 8.79 -8.32 -2.15
C GLU A 271 7.55 -8.90 -1.44
N PHE A 272 6.49 -9.10 -2.21
CA PHE A 272 5.25 -9.71 -1.73
C PHE A 272 4.75 -10.72 -2.75
N GLY A 273 5.09 -11.99 -2.54
CA GLY A 273 5.00 -13.01 -3.58
C GLY A 273 5.97 -12.69 -4.73
N ARG A 274 5.46 -12.58 -5.95
CA ARG A 274 6.22 -12.06 -7.10
C ARG A 274 6.07 -10.55 -7.29
N GLY A 275 5.15 -9.93 -6.55
CA GLY A 275 4.92 -8.50 -6.58
C GLY A 275 5.90 -7.72 -5.72
N ARG A 276 5.88 -6.41 -5.84
CA ARG A 276 6.78 -5.50 -5.13
C ARG A 276 6.01 -4.36 -4.50
N VAL A 277 6.42 -4.02 -3.29
CA VAL A 277 5.82 -2.95 -2.49
C VAL A 277 6.86 -1.87 -2.23
N PHE A 278 6.55 -0.64 -2.60
CA PHE A 278 7.25 0.54 -2.15
C PHE A 278 6.33 1.35 -1.25
N TYR A 279 6.82 1.72 -0.08
CA TYR A 279 6.10 2.62 0.81
C TYR A 279 7.02 3.73 1.30
N THR A 280 6.49 4.94 1.39
CA THR A 280 7.13 6.05 2.10
C THR A 280 6.10 6.82 2.91
N ASN A 281 6.44 7.11 4.17
CA ASN A 281 5.60 7.93 5.04
C ASN A 281 5.66 9.42 4.69
N PHE A 282 6.66 9.86 3.94
CA PHE A 282 6.75 11.23 3.47
C PHE A 282 5.53 11.62 2.63
N GLY A 283 5.05 12.86 2.79
CA GLY A 283 3.98 13.43 1.98
C GLY A 283 2.77 13.96 2.75
N HIS A 284 2.84 14.12 4.08
CA HIS A 284 1.83 14.87 4.82
C HIS A 284 1.77 16.32 4.36
N ASN A 285 2.93 16.97 4.30
CA ASN A 285 3.04 18.35 3.86
C ASN A 285 3.15 18.45 2.34
N GLU A 286 2.48 19.43 1.74
CA GLU A 286 2.58 19.69 0.30
C GLU A 286 4.02 20.03 -0.13
N ALA A 287 4.82 20.66 0.75
CA ALA A 287 6.20 20.98 0.48
C ALA A 287 7.04 19.74 0.15
N THR A 288 6.77 18.62 0.81
CA THR A 288 7.46 17.35 0.56
C THR A 288 7.22 16.85 -0.87
N TRP A 289 6.00 16.97 -1.38
CA TRP A 289 5.68 16.61 -2.76
C TRP A 289 6.39 17.49 -3.81
N LYS A 290 6.66 18.75 -3.45
CA LYS A 290 7.29 19.75 -4.33
C LYS A 290 8.82 19.71 -4.28
N GLU A 291 9.41 19.01 -3.30
CA GLU A 291 10.86 18.94 -3.10
C GLU A 291 11.52 17.95 -4.07
N PRO A 292 12.47 18.38 -4.92
CA PRO A 292 13.07 17.53 -5.95
C PRO A 292 13.71 16.25 -5.43
N MET A 293 14.35 16.27 -4.25
CA MET A 293 14.96 15.03 -3.70
C MET A 293 13.92 13.99 -3.35
N PHE A 294 12.75 14.38 -2.80
CA PHE A 294 11.67 13.44 -2.51
C PHE A 294 10.96 13.00 -3.79
N GLN A 295 10.76 13.88 -4.76
CA GLN A 295 10.22 13.49 -6.07
C GLN A 295 11.09 12.42 -6.74
N LYS A 296 12.42 12.57 -6.67
CA LYS A 296 13.35 11.57 -7.20
C LYS A 296 13.29 10.27 -6.41
N HIS A 297 13.26 10.33 -5.07
CA HIS A 297 13.10 9.17 -4.20
C HIS A 297 11.80 8.41 -4.50
N MET A 298 10.68 9.11 -4.61
CA MET A 298 9.38 8.54 -4.96
C MET A 298 9.41 7.89 -6.36
N SER A 299 9.99 8.59 -7.36
CA SER A 299 10.11 8.08 -8.73
C SER A 299 10.95 6.80 -8.82
N GLU A 300 12.09 6.74 -8.13
CA GLU A 300 12.94 5.55 -8.07
C GLU A 300 12.25 4.40 -7.33
N GLY A 301 11.55 4.70 -6.23
CA GLY A 301 10.75 3.70 -5.50
C GLY A 301 9.65 3.09 -6.36
N MET A 302 8.93 3.93 -7.11
CA MET A 302 7.90 3.47 -8.05
C MET A 302 8.51 2.66 -9.20
N ALA A 303 9.65 3.09 -9.77
CA ALA A 303 10.36 2.33 -10.79
C ALA A 303 10.80 0.95 -10.28
N TRP A 304 11.32 0.88 -9.05
CA TRP A 304 11.68 -0.39 -8.43
C TRP A 304 10.46 -1.31 -8.23
N ALA A 305 9.35 -0.77 -7.75
CA ALA A 305 8.11 -1.54 -7.58
C ALA A 305 7.59 -2.09 -8.92
N LEU A 306 7.79 -1.35 -10.01
CA LEU A 306 7.45 -1.75 -11.38
C LEU A 306 8.47 -2.70 -12.03
N GLY A 307 9.58 -3.05 -11.33
CA GLY A 307 10.63 -3.90 -11.90
C GLY A 307 11.52 -3.21 -12.92
N ARG A 308 11.71 -1.89 -12.82
CA ARG A 308 12.46 -1.06 -13.78
C ARG A 308 13.67 -0.39 -13.14
#